data_1e79413a813384aa576700cef70f2a23
#
_entry.id   1e79413a813384aa576700cef70f2a23
#
_cell.length_a   1.000
_cell.length_b   1.000
_cell.length_c   1.000
_cell.angle_alpha   90.00
_cell.angle_beta   90.00
_cell.angle_gamma   90.00
#
_symmetry.space_group_name_H-M   'P 1'
#
loop_
_entity.id
_entity.type
_entity.pdbx_description
1 polymer ?
#
loop_
_entity_poly.entity_id
_entity_poly.type
_entity_poly.pdbx_seq_one_letter_code
_entity_poly.pdbx_strand_id
1 'polypeptide(L)'
;MILMFVRHGESVNDELTELGRKQCELMVMGDEDYKFSKIYCSIMKRCKQTASYLSEKYNLETEFVAGIKDREMLKTEPKTEDEKEWFANYLNKNYSHKNPEGCKEFLERNFCEFDRIIKAHKDKNENIILVAHSCTFYALREYLNKSESSEINYCRLSNCSKIYFEIN
;
A
#
# COMPACT_ATOMS: atom_id res chain seq x y z
N MET A 1 10.37 7.28 -14.33
CA MET A 1 10.57 5.97 -13.67
C MET A 1 9.23 5.26 -13.51
N ILE A 2 9.24 3.91 -13.48
CA ILE A 2 8.01 3.14 -13.21
C ILE A 2 7.99 2.72 -11.73
N LEU A 3 6.85 2.96 -11.08
CA LEU A 3 6.53 2.41 -9.77
C LEU A 3 5.45 1.33 -9.96
N MET A 4 5.79 0.07 -9.70
CA MET A 4 4.82 -1.03 -9.66
C MET A 4 4.26 -1.17 -8.24
N PHE A 5 2.98 -0.85 -8.06
CA PHE A 5 2.28 -1.11 -6.81
C PHE A 5 1.69 -2.52 -6.81
N VAL A 6 1.89 -3.26 -5.72
CA VAL A 6 1.35 -4.61 -5.53
C VAL A 6 0.57 -4.68 -4.23
N ARG A 7 -0.71 -5.07 -4.30
CA ARG A 7 -1.47 -5.42 -3.10
C ARG A 7 -1.08 -6.82 -2.63
N HIS A 8 -0.93 -7.01 -1.31
CA HIS A 8 -0.65 -8.33 -0.73
C HIS A 8 -1.68 -9.40 -1.14
N GLY A 9 -1.28 -10.68 -1.11
CA GLY A 9 -2.15 -11.84 -1.33
C GLY A 9 -3.24 -11.97 -0.26
N GLU A 10 -4.25 -12.81 -0.50
CA GLU A 10 -5.29 -13.07 0.49
C GLU A 10 -4.70 -13.52 1.82
N SER A 11 -5.26 -13.01 2.92
CA SER A 11 -4.68 -13.20 4.24
C SER A 11 -5.75 -13.25 5.33
N VAL A 12 -5.45 -14.03 6.38
CA VAL A 12 -6.22 -14.10 7.62
C VAL A 12 -5.23 -13.92 8.78
N ASN A 13 -5.58 -13.13 9.78
CA ASN A 13 -4.72 -12.84 10.94
C ASN A 13 -3.29 -12.42 10.57
N ASP A 14 -3.17 -11.56 9.56
CA ASP A 14 -1.91 -11.04 9.03
C ASP A 14 -1.00 -12.10 8.36
N GLU A 15 -1.50 -13.30 8.06
CA GLU A 15 -0.79 -14.34 7.32
C GLU A 15 -1.47 -14.66 6.00
N LEU A 16 -0.67 -14.94 4.95
CA LEU A 16 -1.23 -15.42 3.68
C LEU A 16 -1.92 -16.78 3.88
N THR A 17 -3.15 -16.87 3.37
CA THR A 17 -3.85 -18.14 3.24
C THR A 17 -3.20 -19.01 2.14
N GLU A 18 -3.65 -20.25 1.99
CA GLU A 18 -3.25 -21.09 0.86
C GLU A 18 -3.63 -20.44 -0.48
N LEU A 19 -4.82 -19.83 -0.56
CA LEU A 19 -5.23 -19.07 -1.74
C LEU A 19 -4.31 -17.86 -1.97
N GLY A 20 -3.94 -17.14 -0.91
CA GLY A 20 -3.01 -16.01 -0.99
C GLY A 20 -1.64 -16.42 -1.52
N ARG A 21 -1.11 -17.58 -1.14
CA ARG A 21 0.16 -18.12 -1.68
C ARG A 21 0.03 -18.45 -3.16
N LYS A 22 -1.04 -19.12 -3.58
CA LYS A 22 -1.32 -19.40 -5.00
C LYS A 22 -1.46 -18.11 -5.81
N GLN A 23 -2.09 -17.08 -5.26
CA GLN A 23 -2.16 -15.76 -5.91
C GLN A 23 -0.76 -15.15 -6.11
N CYS A 24 0.13 -15.28 -5.13
CA CYS A 24 1.51 -14.79 -5.24
C CYS A 24 2.30 -15.58 -6.29
N GLU A 25 2.17 -16.90 -6.34
CA GLU A 25 2.79 -17.77 -7.35
C GLU A 25 2.36 -17.35 -8.76
N LEU A 26 1.06 -17.20 -9.00
CA LEU A 26 0.51 -16.76 -10.28
C LEU A 26 0.97 -15.34 -10.65
N MET A 27 1.04 -14.43 -9.66
CA MET A 27 1.48 -13.07 -9.88
C MET A 27 2.91 -12.99 -10.42
N VAL A 28 3.80 -13.88 -9.98
CA VAL A 28 5.20 -13.87 -10.41
C VAL A 28 5.49 -14.72 -11.65
N MET A 29 4.52 -15.50 -12.17
CA MET A 29 4.71 -16.30 -13.38
C MET A 29 4.80 -15.47 -14.66
N GLY A 30 4.17 -14.27 -14.70
CA GLY A 30 4.25 -13.38 -15.85
C GLY A 30 5.60 -12.68 -15.95
N ASP A 31 6.04 -12.42 -17.19
CA ASP A 31 7.20 -11.58 -17.45
C ASP A 31 6.80 -10.10 -17.39
N GLU A 32 7.71 -9.28 -16.90
CA GLU A 32 7.55 -7.82 -16.86
C GLU A 32 8.57 -7.20 -17.81
N ASP A 33 8.12 -6.24 -18.61
CA ASP A 33 8.99 -5.49 -19.53
C ASP A 33 9.92 -4.52 -18.81
N TYR A 34 9.77 -4.40 -17.47
CA TYR A 34 10.51 -3.44 -16.66
C TYR A 34 11.60 -4.12 -15.82
N LYS A 35 12.80 -3.53 -15.85
CA LYS A 35 13.86 -3.86 -14.90
C LYS A 35 13.65 -3.04 -13.62
N PHE A 36 13.47 -3.70 -12.50
CA PHE A 36 13.33 -3.07 -11.17
C PHE A 36 14.67 -3.06 -10.43
N SER A 37 14.86 -2.10 -9.54
CA SER A 37 16.08 -1.92 -8.74
C SER A 37 15.88 -2.24 -7.26
N LYS A 38 14.67 -2.08 -6.72
CA LYS A 38 14.40 -2.28 -5.29
C LYS A 38 12.92 -2.58 -5.02
N ILE A 39 12.67 -3.29 -3.90
CA ILE A 39 11.34 -3.52 -3.36
C ILE A 39 11.19 -2.77 -2.04
N TYR A 40 10.13 -1.98 -1.92
CA TYR A 40 9.65 -1.39 -0.67
C TYR A 40 8.40 -2.13 -0.21
N CYS A 41 8.35 -2.51 1.06
CA CYS A 41 7.29 -3.36 1.56
C CYS A 41 6.78 -2.89 2.91
N SER A 42 5.46 -2.90 3.10
CA SER A 42 4.84 -2.72 4.42
C SER A 42 5.39 -3.74 5.43
N ILE A 43 5.52 -3.31 6.69
CA ILE A 43 6.00 -4.16 7.80
C ILE A 43 5.03 -5.31 8.16
N MET A 44 3.79 -5.30 7.64
CA MET A 44 2.79 -6.32 7.93
C MET A 44 3.20 -7.68 7.35
N LYS A 45 2.98 -8.77 8.12
CA LYS A 45 3.45 -10.12 7.76
C LYS A 45 2.96 -10.58 6.39
N ARG A 46 1.68 -10.36 6.05
CA ARG A 46 1.10 -10.67 4.74
C ARG A 46 1.80 -9.97 3.57
N CYS A 47 2.25 -8.72 3.78
CA CYS A 47 3.01 -7.98 2.77
C CYS A 47 4.43 -8.55 2.63
N LYS A 48 5.11 -8.85 3.75
CA LYS A 48 6.44 -9.48 3.75
C LYS A 48 6.43 -10.82 3.02
N GLN A 49 5.41 -11.65 3.29
CA GLN A 49 5.22 -12.93 2.60
C GLN A 49 4.95 -12.75 1.09
N THR A 50 4.18 -11.73 0.69
CA THR A 50 3.97 -11.42 -0.72
C THR A 50 5.24 -10.90 -1.38
N ALA A 51 5.98 -10.02 -0.71
CA ALA A 51 7.22 -9.45 -1.22
C ALA A 51 8.33 -10.48 -1.40
N SER A 52 8.36 -11.58 -0.61
CA SER A 52 9.37 -12.64 -0.79
C SER A 52 9.30 -13.30 -2.17
N TYR A 53 8.10 -13.52 -2.74
CA TYR A 53 7.94 -14.04 -4.10
C TYR A 53 8.53 -13.09 -5.16
N LEU A 54 8.37 -11.78 -4.98
CA LEU A 54 8.93 -10.77 -5.88
C LEU A 54 10.44 -10.62 -5.69
N SER A 55 10.93 -10.67 -4.44
CA SER A 55 12.35 -10.65 -4.11
C SER A 55 13.09 -11.82 -4.75
N GLU A 56 12.53 -13.02 -4.68
CA GLU A 56 13.07 -14.22 -5.31
C GLU A 56 13.05 -14.10 -6.85
N LYS A 57 11.90 -13.71 -7.45
CA LYS A 57 11.76 -13.56 -8.90
C LYS A 57 12.78 -12.58 -9.50
N TYR A 58 12.91 -11.40 -8.89
CA TYR A 58 13.73 -10.31 -9.44
C TYR A 58 15.15 -10.26 -8.86
N ASN A 59 15.46 -11.14 -7.89
CA ASN A 59 16.73 -11.12 -7.12
C ASN A 59 17.01 -9.71 -6.53
N LEU A 60 16.03 -9.15 -5.83
CA LEU A 60 16.08 -7.81 -5.27
C LEU A 60 15.97 -7.81 -3.75
N GLU A 61 16.69 -6.88 -3.13
CA GLU A 61 16.53 -6.61 -1.70
C GLU A 61 15.18 -5.92 -1.42
N THR A 62 14.60 -6.25 -0.26
CA THR A 62 13.36 -5.64 0.24
C THR A 62 13.64 -4.75 1.43
N GLU A 63 13.27 -3.48 1.33
CA GLU A 63 13.22 -2.54 2.45
C GLU A 63 11.85 -2.53 3.09
N PHE A 64 11.79 -2.77 4.41
CA PHE A 64 10.54 -2.78 5.16
C PHE A 64 10.23 -1.39 5.73
N VAL A 65 9.07 -0.85 5.38
CA VAL A 65 8.67 0.54 5.62
C VAL A 65 7.45 0.58 6.55
N ALA A 66 7.63 1.12 7.75
CA ALA A 66 6.56 1.21 8.74
C ALA A 66 5.47 2.24 8.35
N GLY A 67 5.85 3.34 7.71
CA GLY A 67 4.94 4.41 7.34
C GLY A 67 3.87 4.01 6.31
N ILE A 68 4.06 2.90 5.57
CA ILE A 68 3.07 2.36 4.62
C ILE A 68 2.31 1.13 5.16
N LYS A 69 2.27 0.94 6.50
CA LYS A 69 1.41 -0.08 7.12
C LYS A 69 -0.06 0.18 6.82
N ASP A 70 -0.88 -0.87 6.93
CA ASP A 70 -2.33 -0.75 6.75
C ASP A 70 -2.92 0.27 7.74
N ARG A 71 -4.06 0.84 7.36
CA ARG A 71 -4.85 1.65 8.27
C ARG A 71 -5.61 0.74 9.22
N GLU A 72 -5.56 1.03 10.50
CA GLU A 72 -6.33 0.30 11.49
C GLU A 72 -7.83 0.55 11.28
N MET A 73 -8.60 -0.53 11.27
CA MET A 73 -10.06 -0.50 11.21
C MET A 73 -10.63 -0.93 12.54
N LEU A 74 -11.79 -0.40 12.90
CA LEU A 74 -12.59 -0.98 13.99
C LEU A 74 -12.85 -2.45 13.70
N LYS A 75 -12.61 -3.31 14.68
CA LYS A 75 -12.81 -4.78 14.56
C LYS A 75 -14.28 -5.19 14.67
N THR A 76 -15.11 -4.30 15.20
CA THR A 76 -16.53 -4.49 15.42
C THR A 76 -17.29 -3.27 14.94
N GLU A 77 -18.61 -3.35 14.90
CA GLU A 77 -19.47 -2.16 14.70
C GLU A 77 -19.19 -1.10 15.76
N PRO A 78 -19.23 0.20 15.38
CA PRO A 78 -18.98 1.30 16.30
C PRO A 78 -19.99 1.29 17.47
N LYS A 79 -19.50 1.33 18.70
CA LYS A 79 -20.33 1.27 19.92
C LYS A 79 -20.41 2.59 20.65
N THR A 80 -19.30 3.34 20.67
CA THR A 80 -19.23 4.65 21.32
C THR A 80 -19.50 5.78 20.32
N GLU A 81 -19.85 6.97 20.79
CA GLU A 81 -20.03 8.14 19.92
C GLU A 81 -18.71 8.51 19.20
N ASP A 82 -17.59 8.38 19.87
CA ASP A 82 -16.25 8.60 19.29
C ASP A 82 -15.96 7.61 18.13
N GLU A 83 -16.26 6.32 18.30
CA GLU A 83 -16.13 5.32 17.24
C GLU A 83 -17.07 5.57 16.06
N LYS A 84 -18.30 6.04 16.31
CA LYS A 84 -19.28 6.41 15.28
C LYS A 84 -18.81 7.63 14.50
N GLU A 85 -18.28 8.64 15.19
CA GLU A 85 -17.70 9.83 14.57
C GLU A 85 -16.52 9.45 13.69
N TRP A 86 -15.59 8.63 14.22
CA TRP A 86 -14.46 8.11 13.45
C TRP A 86 -14.92 7.38 12.19
N PHE A 87 -15.89 6.48 12.31
CA PHE A 87 -16.41 5.70 11.18
C PHE A 87 -17.09 6.59 10.13
N ALA A 88 -17.88 7.58 10.55
CA ALA A 88 -18.52 8.54 9.66
C ALA A 88 -17.50 9.39 8.86
N ASN A 89 -16.34 9.64 9.44
CA ASN A 89 -15.26 10.44 8.82
C ASN A 89 -14.11 9.60 8.25
N TYR A 90 -14.26 8.29 8.13
CA TYR A 90 -13.19 7.39 7.73
C TYR A 90 -12.50 7.80 6.41
N LEU A 91 -13.22 8.31 5.45
CA LEU A 91 -12.69 8.74 4.14
C LEU A 91 -12.40 10.24 4.05
N ASN A 92 -12.76 11.02 5.08
CA ASN A 92 -12.57 12.46 5.09
C ASN A 92 -11.07 12.80 5.31
N LYS A 93 -10.40 13.32 4.28
CA LYS A 93 -8.95 13.62 4.28
C LYS A 93 -8.53 14.63 5.34
N ASN A 94 -9.43 15.48 5.79
CA ASN A 94 -9.16 16.51 6.81
C ASN A 94 -9.48 16.03 8.23
N TYR A 95 -10.07 14.84 8.38
CA TYR A 95 -10.44 14.32 9.69
C TYR A 95 -9.21 13.77 10.41
N SER A 96 -8.93 14.36 11.57
CA SER A 96 -7.85 13.97 12.48
C SER A 96 -8.40 13.15 13.63
N HIS A 97 -7.81 12.01 13.90
CA HIS A 97 -8.16 11.16 15.05
C HIS A 97 -6.94 10.33 15.45
N LYS A 98 -6.73 10.18 16.75
CA LYS A 98 -5.48 9.61 17.24
C LYS A 98 -5.50 8.10 17.32
N ASN A 99 -6.60 7.51 17.76
CA ASN A 99 -6.69 6.07 17.98
C ASN A 99 -8.14 5.56 17.87
N PRO A 100 -8.52 4.86 16.78
CA PRO A 100 -7.70 4.56 15.61
C PRO A 100 -7.33 5.81 14.80
N GLU A 101 -6.24 5.78 14.01
CA GLU A 101 -5.76 6.95 13.27
C GLU A 101 -6.83 7.51 12.30
N GLY A 102 -6.94 8.84 12.23
CA GLY A 102 -7.79 9.53 11.27
C GLY A 102 -7.28 9.42 9.82
N CYS A 103 -8.08 9.88 8.86
CA CYS A 103 -7.65 9.86 7.46
C CYS A 103 -6.46 10.79 7.23
N LYS A 104 -6.43 11.92 7.91
CA LYS A 104 -5.34 12.89 7.80
C LYS A 104 -3.99 12.30 8.21
N GLU A 105 -3.88 11.71 9.40
CA GLU A 105 -2.65 11.09 9.90
C GLU A 105 -2.20 9.92 9.01
N PHE A 106 -3.16 9.13 8.55
CA PHE A 106 -2.90 8.05 7.59
C PHE A 106 -2.27 8.58 6.29
N LEU A 107 -2.82 9.64 5.71
CA LEU A 107 -2.29 10.25 4.49
C LEU A 107 -0.92 10.88 4.73
N GLU A 108 -0.74 11.65 5.81
CA GLU A 108 0.51 12.32 6.14
C GLU A 108 1.68 11.35 6.25
N ARG A 109 1.52 10.23 6.99
CA ARG A 109 2.60 9.24 7.11
C ARG A 109 2.91 8.53 5.79
N ASN A 110 1.89 8.23 4.99
CA ASN A 110 2.10 7.62 3.67
C ASN A 110 2.80 8.60 2.71
N PHE A 111 2.38 9.87 2.67
CA PHE A 111 2.96 10.88 1.80
C PHE A 111 4.43 11.14 2.13
N CYS A 112 4.79 11.16 3.40
CA CYS A 112 6.17 11.28 3.85
C CYS A 112 7.04 10.14 3.27
N GLU A 113 6.56 8.90 3.32
CA GLU A 113 7.30 7.76 2.79
C GLU A 113 7.34 7.74 1.26
N PHE A 114 6.23 8.10 0.58
CA PHE A 114 6.23 8.16 -0.89
C PHE A 114 7.20 9.24 -1.39
N ASP A 115 7.24 10.39 -0.75
CA ASP A 115 8.18 11.46 -1.07
C ASP A 115 9.64 10.98 -0.93
N ARG A 116 9.97 10.34 0.20
CA ARG A 116 11.29 9.76 0.45
C ARG A 116 11.68 8.71 -0.59
N ILE A 117 10.78 7.75 -0.85
CA ILE A 117 11.01 6.63 -1.76
C ILE A 117 11.18 7.13 -3.20
N ILE A 118 10.25 7.97 -3.67
CA ILE A 118 10.27 8.48 -5.04
C ILE A 118 11.52 9.34 -5.29
N LYS A 119 11.86 10.24 -4.37
CA LYS A 119 13.08 11.09 -4.48
C LYS A 119 14.36 10.26 -4.56
N ALA A 120 14.44 9.13 -3.86
CA ALA A 120 15.64 8.29 -3.87
C ALA A 120 15.95 7.65 -5.24
N HIS A 121 14.93 7.51 -6.12
CA HIS A 121 15.03 6.76 -7.37
C HIS A 121 14.73 7.58 -8.63
N LYS A 122 13.92 8.65 -8.52
CA LYS A 122 13.43 9.42 -9.66
C LYS A 122 14.57 9.98 -10.52
N ASP A 123 15.55 10.65 -9.91
CA ASP A 123 16.67 11.29 -10.62
C ASP A 123 17.59 10.28 -11.32
N LYS A 124 17.61 9.04 -10.84
CA LYS A 124 18.35 7.92 -11.43
C LYS A 124 17.54 7.14 -12.46
N ASN A 125 16.25 7.48 -12.62
CA ASN A 125 15.28 6.76 -13.44
C ASN A 125 15.20 5.25 -13.10
N GLU A 126 15.35 4.90 -11.83
CA GLU A 126 15.29 3.52 -11.34
C GLU A 126 13.84 3.11 -11.07
N ASN A 127 13.37 2.02 -11.68
CA ASN A 127 12.04 1.49 -11.40
C ASN A 127 12.01 0.72 -10.09
N ILE A 128 10.90 0.81 -9.36
CA ILE A 128 10.73 0.22 -8.03
C ILE A 128 9.41 -0.54 -7.89
N ILE A 129 9.39 -1.45 -6.91
CA ILE A 129 8.19 -2.19 -6.51
C ILE A 129 7.75 -1.72 -5.12
N LEU A 130 6.46 -1.48 -4.93
CA LEU A 130 5.86 -1.13 -3.64
C LEU A 130 4.80 -2.17 -3.26
N VAL A 131 5.05 -2.97 -2.23
CA VAL A 131 4.13 -4.02 -1.74
C VAL A 131 3.40 -3.52 -0.50
N ALA A 132 2.09 -3.33 -0.60
CA ALA A 132 1.31 -2.78 0.51
C ALA A 132 -0.19 -3.20 0.47
N HIS A 133 -1.10 -2.31 0.85
CA HIS A 133 -2.51 -2.53 1.14
C HIS A 133 -3.41 -1.71 0.21
N SER A 134 -4.71 -2.07 0.11
CA SER A 134 -5.67 -1.27 -0.68
C SER A 134 -5.72 0.19 -0.23
N CYS A 135 -5.73 0.46 1.08
CA CYS A 135 -5.76 1.84 1.56
C CYS A 135 -4.46 2.61 1.22
N THR A 136 -3.29 1.95 1.27
CA THR A 136 -2.02 2.53 0.82
C THR A 136 -2.04 2.86 -0.68
N PHE A 137 -2.71 2.05 -1.50
CA PHE A 137 -2.91 2.34 -2.92
C PHE A 137 -3.69 3.65 -3.14
N TYR A 138 -4.73 3.92 -2.33
CA TYR A 138 -5.46 5.19 -2.42
C TYR A 138 -4.62 6.36 -1.96
N ALA A 139 -3.87 6.19 -0.88
CA ALA A 139 -2.94 7.22 -0.45
C ALA A 139 -1.93 7.55 -1.55
N LEU A 140 -1.40 6.55 -2.28
CA LEU A 140 -0.51 6.78 -3.42
C LEU A 140 -1.19 7.52 -4.56
N ARG A 141 -2.43 7.15 -4.90
CA ARG A 141 -3.21 7.87 -5.92
C ARG A 141 -3.46 9.32 -5.54
N GLU A 142 -3.83 9.59 -4.28
CA GLU A 142 -4.01 10.95 -3.77
C GLU A 142 -2.69 11.74 -3.82
N TYR A 143 -1.58 11.12 -3.44
CA TYR A 143 -0.25 11.73 -3.51
C TYR A 143 0.12 12.13 -4.94
N LEU A 144 -0.11 11.26 -5.91
CA LEU A 144 0.25 11.50 -7.32
C LEU A 144 -0.70 12.47 -8.02
N ASN A 145 -2.00 12.37 -7.77
CA ASN A 145 -3.03 13.12 -8.49
C ASN A 145 -3.39 14.46 -7.82
N LYS A 146 -3.03 14.66 -6.54
CA LYS A 146 -3.36 15.85 -5.75
C LYS A 146 -4.85 16.24 -5.86
N SER A 147 -5.74 15.24 -5.71
CA SER A 147 -7.19 15.44 -5.84
C SER A 147 -7.72 16.52 -4.87
N GLU A 148 -8.55 17.44 -5.37
CA GLU A 148 -9.19 18.49 -4.56
C GLU A 148 -10.40 17.97 -3.74
N SER A 149 -10.87 16.74 -4.00
CA SER A 149 -11.97 16.14 -3.23
C SER A 149 -11.64 16.06 -1.74
N SER A 150 -12.61 16.35 -0.87
CA SER A 150 -12.48 16.20 0.59
C SER A 150 -12.45 14.74 1.05
N GLU A 151 -12.83 13.80 0.19
CA GLU A 151 -12.87 12.38 0.50
C GLU A 151 -11.98 11.56 -0.45
N ILE A 152 -11.46 10.43 0.07
CA ILE A 152 -10.74 9.45 -0.74
C ILE A 152 -11.75 8.70 -1.62
N ASN A 153 -11.49 8.66 -2.90
CA ASN A 153 -12.26 7.82 -3.83
C ASN A 153 -11.82 6.35 -3.69
N TYR A 154 -12.61 5.59 -2.92
CA TYR A 154 -12.32 4.20 -2.58
C TYR A 154 -12.88 3.23 -3.63
N CYS A 155 -12.01 2.41 -4.25
CA CYS A 155 -12.42 1.21 -4.99
C CYS A 155 -11.54 0.02 -4.55
N ARG A 156 -12.12 -1.15 -4.29
CA ARG A 156 -11.37 -2.29 -3.76
C ARG A 156 -10.41 -2.87 -4.82
N LEU A 157 -9.12 -2.83 -4.53
CA LEU A 157 -8.09 -3.47 -5.35
C LEU A 157 -8.08 -4.98 -5.05
N SER A 158 -8.01 -5.84 -6.09
CA SER A 158 -7.89 -7.28 -5.90
C SER A 158 -6.55 -7.68 -5.29
N ASN A 159 -6.49 -8.80 -4.57
CA ASN A 159 -5.24 -9.32 -4.02
C ASN A 159 -4.25 -9.66 -5.14
N CYS A 160 -2.97 -9.44 -4.90
CA CYS A 160 -1.88 -9.61 -5.87
C CYS A 160 -2.04 -8.82 -7.17
N SER A 161 -2.92 -7.80 -7.21
CA SER A 161 -2.98 -6.87 -8.36
C SER A 161 -1.68 -6.10 -8.47
N LYS A 162 -1.19 -5.96 -9.71
CA LYS A 162 -0.07 -5.09 -10.09
C LYS A 162 -0.62 -3.87 -10.80
N ILE A 163 -0.28 -2.69 -10.31
CA ILE A 163 -0.67 -1.40 -10.93
C ILE A 163 0.61 -0.60 -11.17
N TYR A 164 0.76 -0.08 -12.37
CA TYR A 164 1.94 0.65 -12.79
C TYR A 164 1.65 2.15 -12.83
N PHE A 165 2.56 2.92 -12.25
CA PHE A 165 2.55 4.38 -12.28
C PHE A 165 3.81 4.86 -12.99
N GLU A 166 3.63 5.71 -13.98
CA GLU A 166 4.73 6.46 -14.58
C GLU A 166 4.95 7.74 -13.77
N ILE A 167 6.13 7.88 -13.19
CA ILE A 167 6.52 9.03 -12.37
C ILE A 167 7.49 9.90 -13.21
N ASN A 168 6.99 11.06 -13.62
CA ASN A 168 7.71 12.06 -14.42
C ASN A 168 8.45 13.07 -13.54
#